data_ef52c27c4d7bd88184f775094f8fe76b
#
_entry.id   ef52c27c4d7bd88184f775094f8fe76b
#
_cell.length_a   1.000
_cell.length_b   1.000
_cell.length_c   1.000
_cell.angle_alpha   90.00
_cell.angle_beta   90.00
_cell.angle_gamma   90.00
#
_symmetry.space_group_name_H-M   'P 1'
#
loop_
_entity.id
_entity.type
_entity.pdbx_description
1 polymer ?
#
loop_
_entity_poly.entity_id
_entity_poly.type
_entity_poly.pdbx_seq_one_letter_code
_entity_poly.pdbx_strand_id
1 'polypeptide(L)'
;MFTVIQLGDLYRAEVENSVLLANQIQRAFHFEFHPNRFPLDSKRYKLPNSGYDLEMAVKHLIQRHDLPRPLIIMTSAPYGAREEGKKSDWFYFSDLGLSLDMTIHVISTHIWEKILGHQQLQPYILSSLASSVFTQSARLEVHSEKRGCLFDFCNEYEDMESILKAEGLCDDCERVLNAKLRNGEVTVEQVAAANKLFNRACGRKVCFMSMPFNRVLKPVYQVVSQTLREEGWTVLRADEIVRPRRITDAILQATLMSDLVVADLIGSNPNVFYELGLAHASGCDVIMLTQERKIPFDVTTESTIFYKPHNKGLRELATQLHRIVGSNLS
;
A
#
# COMPACT_ATOMS: atom_id res chain seq x y z
N MET A 1 -0.16 -15.52 -5.26
CA MET A 1 1.02 -15.71 -4.38
C MET A 1 2.23 -15.14 -5.10
N PHE A 2 3.08 -14.38 -4.42
CA PHE A 2 4.35 -13.85 -4.94
C PHE A 2 5.49 -14.51 -4.20
N THR A 3 6.49 -15.00 -4.91
CA THR A 3 7.71 -15.50 -4.30
C THR A 3 8.72 -14.36 -4.18
N VAL A 4 9.22 -14.10 -2.99
CA VAL A 4 10.25 -13.07 -2.73
C VAL A 4 11.55 -13.76 -2.40
N ILE A 5 12.61 -13.43 -3.11
CA ILE A 5 13.95 -13.94 -2.83
C ILE A 5 14.91 -12.79 -2.56
N GLN A 6 15.94 -13.07 -1.76
CA GLN A 6 17.07 -12.17 -1.56
C GLN A 6 18.29 -12.68 -2.34
N LEU A 7 18.77 -11.87 -3.27
CA LEU A 7 20.02 -12.08 -4.00
C LEU A 7 21.16 -11.33 -3.30
N GLY A 8 22.10 -12.04 -2.70
CA GLY A 8 23.05 -11.52 -1.73
C GLY A 8 22.50 -11.58 -0.30
N ASP A 9 23.30 -11.19 0.70
CA ASP A 9 22.94 -11.36 2.12
C ASP A 9 22.59 -10.07 2.86
N LEU A 10 22.92 -8.91 2.30
CA LEU A 10 22.66 -7.63 2.96
C LEU A 10 21.15 -7.33 3.01
N TYR A 11 20.67 -6.87 4.16
CA TYR A 11 19.24 -6.53 4.43
C TYR A 11 18.25 -7.70 4.35
N ARG A 12 18.74 -8.94 4.49
CA ARG A 12 17.86 -10.12 4.44
C ARG A 12 16.75 -10.07 5.49
N ALA A 13 17.10 -9.71 6.72
CA ALA A 13 16.14 -9.64 7.83
C ALA A 13 15.07 -8.54 7.58
N GLU A 14 15.50 -7.41 7.04
CA GLU A 14 14.61 -6.28 6.71
C GLU A 14 13.63 -6.66 5.59
N VAL A 15 14.10 -7.39 4.57
CA VAL A 15 13.24 -7.89 3.48
C VAL A 15 12.24 -8.89 4.04
N GLU A 16 12.68 -9.87 4.83
CA GLU A 16 11.82 -10.87 5.45
C GLU A 16 10.76 -10.23 6.35
N ASN A 17 11.15 -9.30 7.22
CA ASN A 17 10.24 -8.56 8.09
C ASN A 17 9.24 -7.72 7.29
N SER A 18 9.67 -7.11 6.18
CA SER A 18 8.78 -6.34 5.30
C SER A 18 7.77 -7.23 4.59
N VAL A 19 8.16 -8.45 4.20
CA VAL A 19 7.25 -9.45 3.62
C VAL A 19 6.21 -9.92 4.65
N LEU A 20 6.65 -10.19 5.87
CA LEU A 20 5.73 -10.54 6.96
C LEU A 20 4.74 -9.41 7.24
N LEU A 21 5.22 -8.17 7.32
CA LEU A 21 4.37 -7.00 7.52
C LEU A 21 3.39 -6.82 6.35
N ALA A 22 3.83 -7.00 5.11
CA ALA A 22 2.97 -6.91 3.93
C ALA A 22 1.80 -7.91 4.02
N ASN A 23 2.04 -9.14 4.47
CA ASN A 23 0.99 -10.14 4.67
C ASN A 23 0.05 -9.82 5.83
N GLN A 24 0.51 -9.09 6.85
CA GLN A 24 -0.33 -8.64 7.96
C GLN A 24 -1.25 -7.48 7.55
N ILE A 25 -0.74 -6.55 6.74
CA ILE A 25 -1.45 -5.33 6.31
C ILE A 25 -2.64 -5.66 5.39
N GLN A 26 -2.51 -6.68 4.53
CA GLN A 26 -3.52 -7.02 3.51
C GLN A 26 -3.67 -8.53 3.36
N ARG A 27 -4.77 -8.98 2.74
CA ARG A 27 -5.12 -10.40 2.59
C ARG A 27 -5.35 -10.86 1.14
N ALA A 28 -5.36 -9.93 0.17
CA ALA A 28 -5.63 -10.27 -1.23
C ALA A 28 -4.44 -10.94 -1.91
N PHE A 29 -3.23 -10.69 -1.42
CA PHE A 29 -1.99 -11.27 -1.91
C PHE A 29 -1.26 -11.99 -0.78
N HIS A 30 -0.54 -13.03 -1.12
CA HIS A 30 0.40 -13.69 -0.22
C HIS A 30 1.80 -13.56 -0.80
N PHE A 31 2.72 -13.01 -0.01
CA PHE A 31 4.14 -12.91 -0.31
C PHE A 31 4.87 -13.98 0.50
N GLU A 32 5.58 -14.87 -0.18
CA GLU A 32 6.37 -15.93 0.44
C GLU A 32 7.85 -15.60 0.32
N PHE A 33 8.52 -15.37 1.45
CA PHE A 33 9.96 -15.19 1.46
C PHE A 33 10.67 -16.52 1.38
N HIS A 34 11.47 -16.71 0.32
CA HIS A 34 12.12 -17.98 0.07
C HIS A 34 13.27 -18.22 1.06
N PRO A 35 13.32 -19.39 1.76
CA PRO A 35 14.29 -19.63 2.84
C PRO A 35 15.73 -19.77 2.34
N ASN A 36 15.93 -20.22 1.10
CA ASN A 36 17.27 -20.42 0.56
C ASN A 36 18.02 -19.09 0.39
N ARG A 37 19.33 -19.17 0.54
CA ARG A 37 20.24 -18.07 0.21
C ARG A 37 20.70 -18.19 -1.23
N PHE A 38 20.63 -17.09 -1.95
CA PHE A 38 21.09 -17.00 -3.34
C PHE A 38 22.26 -16.01 -3.40
N PRO A 39 23.52 -16.51 -3.36
CA PRO A 39 24.68 -15.64 -3.39
C PRO A 39 24.82 -14.99 -4.79
N LEU A 40 25.16 -13.71 -4.81
CA LEU A 40 25.55 -13.03 -6.05
C LEU A 40 27.04 -13.28 -6.32
N ASP A 41 27.35 -13.95 -7.43
CA ASP A 41 28.74 -14.15 -7.88
C ASP A 41 29.31 -12.82 -8.41
N SER A 42 29.99 -12.11 -7.50
CA SER A 42 30.59 -10.81 -7.79
C SER A 42 31.68 -10.84 -8.86
N LYS A 43 32.33 -11.98 -9.09
CA LYS A 43 33.35 -12.10 -10.14
C LYS A 43 32.72 -12.27 -11.52
N ARG A 44 31.63 -13.03 -11.58
CA ARG A 44 30.97 -13.39 -12.85
C ARG A 44 30.11 -12.27 -13.41
N TYR A 45 29.40 -11.52 -12.56
CA TYR A 45 28.38 -10.56 -12.99
C TYR A 45 28.80 -9.10 -12.84
N LYS A 46 30.03 -8.84 -12.31
CA LYS A 46 30.52 -7.47 -12.15
C LYS A 46 30.75 -6.80 -13.50
N LEU A 47 30.22 -5.61 -13.65
CA LEU A 47 30.48 -4.74 -14.79
C LEU A 47 31.72 -3.87 -14.57
N PRO A 48 32.40 -3.38 -15.64
CA PRO A 48 33.59 -2.53 -15.54
C PRO A 48 33.37 -1.26 -14.69
N ASN A 49 32.16 -0.76 -14.63
CA ASN A 49 31.72 0.47 -13.96
C ASN A 49 31.22 0.28 -12.54
N SER A 50 31.59 -0.83 -11.90
CA SER A 50 31.22 -1.19 -10.52
C SER A 50 29.78 -1.68 -10.30
N GLY A 51 28.90 -1.64 -11.32
CA GLY A 51 27.57 -2.26 -11.28
C GLY A 51 27.61 -3.78 -11.48
N TYR A 52 26.44 -4.40 -11.43
CA TYR A 52 26.26 -5.84 -11.71
C TYR A 52 25.24 -6.02 -12.83
N ASP A 53 25.53 -6.94 -13.73
CA ASP A 53 24.56 -7.44 -14.71
C ASP A 53 23.56 -8.35 -14.02
N LEU A 54 22.60 -7.75 -13.34
CA LEU A 54 21.59 -8.47 -12.58
C LEU A 54 20.61 -9.21 -13.51
N GLU A 55 20.37 -8.72 -14.71
CA GLU A 55 19.57 -9.42 -15.70
C GLU A 55 20.15 -10.79 -16.02
N MET A 56 21.46 -10.85 -16.31
CA MET A 56 22.15 -12.11 -16.56
C MET A 56 22.22 -12.98 -15.30
N ALA A 57 22.46 -12.38 -14.13
CA ALA A 57 22.49 -13.11 -12.86
C ALA A 57 21.15 -13.78 -12.57
N VAL A 58 20.04 -13.06 -12.77
CA VAL A 58 18.69 -13.56 -12.58
C VAL A 58 18.32 -14.63 -13.62
N LYS A 59 18.65 -14.44 -14.88
CA LYS A 59 18.47 -15.48 -15.91
C LYS A 59 19.14 -16.79 -15.53
N HIS A 60 20.41 -16.73 -15.09
CA HIS A 60 21.12 -17.92 -14.64
C HIS A 60 20.54 -18.53 -13.35
N LEU A 61 20.04 -17.69 -12.44
CA LEU A 61 19.39 -18.16 -11.22
C LEU A 61 18.14 -18.98 -11.55
N ILE A 62 17.27 -18.44 -12.40
CA ILE A 62 16.02 -19.09 -12.81
C ILE A 62 16.29 -20.38 -13.58
N GLN A 63 17.34 -20.43 -14.42
CA GLN A 63 17.73 -21.65 -15.13
C GLN A 63 18.19 -22.77 -14.20
N ARG A 64 18.72 -22.44 -13.01
CA ARG A 64 19.25 -23.41 -12.05
C ARG A 64 18.25 -23.83 -10.98
N HIS A 65 17.26 -22.98 -10.73
CA HIS A 65 16.29 -23.16 -9.66
C HIS A 65 14.89 -22.99 -10.22
N ASP A 66 14.03 -23.95 -9.96
CA ASP A 66 12.61 -23.86 -10.28
C ASP A 66 11.93 -22.95 -9.23
N LEU A 67 11.93 -21.65 -9.49
CA LEU A 67 11.37 -20.64 -8.59
C LEU A 67 9.94 -20.30 -9.01
N PRO A 68 8.96 -20.41 -8.09
CA PRO A 68 7.57 -20.07 -8.38
C PRO A 68 7.42 -18.60 -8.81
N ARG A 69 6.48 -18.34 -9.72
CA ARG A 69 6.17 -16.98 -10.23
C ARG A 69 4.77 -16.55 -9.83
N PRO A 70 4.52 -15.26 -9.68
CA PRO A 70 5.43 -14.11 -9.90
C PRO A 70 6.58 -14.07 -8.90
N LEU A 71 7.77 -13.65 -9.36
CA LEU A 71 9.02 -13.64 -8.62
C LEU A 71 9.48 -12.21 -8.39
N ILE A 72 9.73 -11.84 -7.15
CA ILE A 72 10.32 -10.57 -6.75
C ILE A 72 11.72 -10.83 -6.19
N ILE A 73 12.71 -10.22 -6.79
CA ILE A 73 14.11 -10.37 -6.44
C ILE A 73 14.59 -9.08 -5.79
N MET A 74 14.89 -9.15 -4.51
CA MET A 74 15.49 -8.05 -3.75
C MET A 74 17.02 -8.22 -3.72
N THR A 75 17.75 -7.15 -3.92
CA THR A 75 19.22 -7.17 -3.84
C THR A 75 19.76 -5.84 -3.34
N SER A 76 20.90 -5.87 -2.65
CA SER A 76 21.67 -4.68 -2.29
C SER A 76 22.76 -4.33 -3.32
N ALA A 77 22.88 -5.11 -4.38
CA ALA A 77 23.84 -4.86 -5.42
C ALA A 77 23.39 -3.73 -6.36
N PRO A 78 24.31 -2.86 -6.82
CA PRO A 78 23.99 -1.87 -7.83
C PRO A 78 23.61 -2.56 -9.14
N TYR A 79 22.38 -2.31 -9.59
CA TYR A 79 21.88 -2.85 -10.85
C TYR A 79 22.37 -1.98 -12.00
N GLY A 80 23.29 -2.51 -12.82
CA GLY A 80 23.78 -1.86 -14.02
C GLY A 80 23.29 -2.56 -15.28
N ALA A 81 23.05 -1.80 -16.35
CA ALA A 81 22.80 -2.34 -17.67
C ALA A 81 23.97 -2.02 -18.61
N ARG A 82 24.21 -2.93 -19.57
CA ARG A 82 25.11 -2.67 -20.70
C ARG A 82 24.28 -2.08 -21.83
N GLU A 83 24.50 -0.81 -22.15
CA GLU A 83 24.16 -0.28 -23.47
C GLU A 83 25.34 -0.50 -24.41
N GLU A 84 25.15 -1.21 -25.52
CA GLU A 84 26.17 -1.33 -26.55
C GLU A 84 26.57 0.07 -27.09
N GLY A 85 27.81 0.44 -26.89
CA GLY A 85 28.38 1.68 -27.42
C GLY A 85 28.34 2.91 -26.50
N LYS A 86 27.80 2.86 -25.30
CA LYS A 86 27.85 3.97 -24.33
C LYS A 86 28.66 3.61 -23.08
N LYS A 87 29.50 4.56 -22.65
CA LYS A 87 30.24 4.51 -21.37
C LYS A 87 29.40 5.09 -20.22
N SER A 88 28.12 4.87 -20.16
CA SER A 88 27.29 5.46 -19.14
C SER A 88 27.08 4.47 -17.98
N ASP A 89 27.36 4.96 -16.77
CA ASP A 89 27.10 4.26 -15.51
C ASP A 89 25.60 4.36 -15.19
N TRP A 90 24.76 3.62 -15.93
CA TRP A 90 23.34 3.56 -15.62
C TRP A 90 23.13 2.57 -14.49
N PHE A 91 22.54 3.05 -13.40
CA PHE A 91 22.06 2.21 -12.30
C PHE A 91 20.53 2.23 -12.31
N TYR A 92 19.95 1.04 -12.24
CA TYR A 92 18.50 0.90 -12.04
C TYR A 92 18.22 0.62 -10.59
N PHE A 93 17.16 1.21 -10.07
CA PHE A 93 16.66 0.90 -8.73
C PHE A 93 15.70 -0.28 -8.77
N SER A 94 14.91 -0.40 -9.83
CA SER A 94 14.00 -1.51 -10.03
C SER A 94 13.78 -1.76 -11.52
N ASP A 95 13.49 -3.02 -11.82
CA ASP A 95 13.01 -3.46 -13.12
C ASP A 95 11.73 -4.28 -12.88
N LEU A 96 10.59 -3.67 -13.19
CA LEU A 96 9.27 -4.27 -13.05
C LEU A 96 8.88 -4.96 -14.36
N GLY A 97 9.48 -6.12 -14.61
CA GLY A 97 9.25 -6.89 -15.81
C GLY A 97 10.54 -7.21 -16.56
N LEU A 98 11.44 -7.94 -15.91
CA LEU A 98 12.76 -8.30 -16.42
C LEU A 98 12.69 -8.87 -17.84
N SER A 99 13.39 -8.21 -18.79
CA SER A 99 13.43 -8.65 -20.18
C SER A 99 12.05 -8.90 -20.79
N LEU A 100 11.06 -8.06 -20.48
CA LEU A 100 9.67 -8.18 -20.89
C LEU A 100 8.88 -9.35 -20.25
N ASP A 101 9.47 -10.09 -19.31
CA ASP A 101 8.75 -11.04 -18.47
C ASP A 101 8.15 -10.33 -17.25
N MET A 102 6.89 -9.88 -17.40
CA MET A 102 6.15 -9.15 -16.37
C MET A 102 5.93 -9.95 -15.08
N THR A 103 6.36 -11.23 -15.03
CA THR A 103 6.29 -12.06 -13.83
C THR A 103 7.57 -12.05 -12.99
N ILE A 104 8.59 -11.30 -13.41
CA ILE A 104 9.87 -11.20 -12.71
C ILE A 104 10.19 -9.73 -12.47
N HIS A 105 10.35 -9.36 -11.21
CA HIS A 105 10.68 -8.02 -10.78
C HIS A 105 12.00 -8.03 -10.03
N VAL A 106 12.90 -7.12 -10.37
CA VAL A 106 14.19 -6.96 -9.69
C VAL A 106 14.23 -5.59 -9.02
N ILE A 107 14.51 -5.57 -7.73
CA ILE A 107 14.48 -4.37 -6.90
C ILE A 107 15.81 -4.25 -6.17
N SER A 108 16.54 -3.15 -6.41
CA SER A 108 17.80 -2.87 -5.74
C SER A 108 17.62 -1.91 -4.58
N THR A 109 18.16 -2.28 -3.43
CA THR A 109 18.28 -1.41 -2.26
C THR A 109 19.67 -0.75 -2.18
N HIS A 110 20.42 -0.72 -3.30
CA HIS A 110 21.75 -0.17 -3.35
C HIS A 110 21.78 1.30 -2.91
N ILE A 111 22.77 1.65 -2.09
CA ILE A 111 22.99 3.02 -1.56
C ILE A 111 21.83 3.57 -0.72
N TRP A 112 20.76 2.80 -0.50
CA TRP A 112 19.57 3.25 0.22
C TRP A 112 19.88 3.94 1.55
N GLU A 113 20.74 3.33 2.39
CA GLU A 113 21.10 3.89 3.69
C GLU A 113 21.81 5.26 3.59
N LYS A 114 22.59 5.47 2.52
CA LYS A 114 23.34 6.72 2.35
C LYS A 114 22.45 7.89 1.94
N ILE A 115 21.31 7.63 1.30
CA ILE A 115 20.43 8.66 0.73
C ILE A 115 19.29 8.96 1.66
N LEU A 116 18.57 7.95 2.12
CA LEU A 116 17.33 8.11 2.87
C LEU A 116 17.42 7.61 4.32
N GLY A 117 18.54 6.96 4.68
CA GLY A 117 18.72 6.35 5.99
C GLY A 117 18.02 5.01 6.14
N HIS A 118 18.49 4.23 7.11
CA HIS A 118 18.00 2.86 7.36
C HIS A 118 16.49 2.80 7.67
N GLN A 119 15.95 3.85 8.29
CA GLN A 119 14.52 3.94 8.64
C GLN A 119 13.58 3.90 7.43
N GLN A 120 14.04 4.30 6.24
CA GLN A 120 13.25 4.32 5.02
C GLN A 120 13.33 3.01 4.20
N LEU A 121 14.12 2.04 4.64
CA LEU A 121 14.30 0.78 3.90
C LEU A 121 13.00 -0.03 3.86
N GLN A 122 12.32 -0.22 4.98
CA GLN A 122 11.04 -0.92 5.04
C GLN A 122 9.94 -0.20 4.23
N PRO A 123 9.74 1.12 4.35
CA PRO A 123 8.87 1.88 3.45
C PRO A 123 9.15 1.63 1.97
N TYR A 124 10.40 1.66 1.55
CA TYR A 124 10.77 1.39 0.16
C TYR A 124 10.42 -0.03 -0.28
N ILE A 125 10.73 -1.03 0.54
CA ILE A 125 10.37 -2.42 0.23
C ILE A 125 8.85 -2.55 0.08
N LEU A 126 8.06 -1.97 0.97
CA LEU A 126 6.59 -2.00 0.88
C LEU A 126 6.06 -1.31 -0.38
N SER A 127 6.62 -0.14 -0.76
CA SER A 127 6.25 0.55 -1.99
C SER A 127 6.60 -0.27 -3.23
N SER A 128 7.74 -0.95 -3.21
CA SER A 128 8.18 -1.85 -4.28
C SER A 128 7.30 -3.09 -4.41
N LEU A 129 6.85 -3.66 -3.29
CA LEU A 129 5.85 -4.75 -3.30
C LEU A 129 4.52 -4.26 -3.88
N ALA A 130 4.07 -3.05 -3.52
CA ALA A 130 2.86 -2.45 -4.10
C ALA A 130 2.99 -2.23 -5.61
N SER A 131 4.12 -1.68 -6.08
CA SER A 131 4.41 -1.52 -7.51
C SER A 131 4.39 -2.86 -8.24
N SER A 132 5.02 -3.89 -7.66
CA SER A 132 5.06 -5.24 -8.22
C SER A 132 3.65 -5.83 -8.37
N VAL A 133 2.78 -5.62 -7.38
CA VAL A 133 1.39 -6.06 -7.43
C VAL A 133 0.63 -5.34 -8.54
N PHE A 134 0.74 -4.02 -8.65
CA PHE A 134 0.06 -3.25 -9.69
C PHE A 134 0.55 -3.62 -11.10
N THR A 135 1.87 -3.78 -11.28
CA THR A 135 2.44 -4.20 -12.55
C THR A 135 1.94 -5.59 -12.95
N GLN A 136 1.97 -6.55 -12.02
CA GLN A 136 1.52 -7.92 -12.28
C GLN A 136 0.01 -8.01 -12.53
N SER A 137 -0.80 -7.31 -11.74
CA SER A 137 -2.26 -7.43 -11.79
C SER A 137 -2.89 -6.54 -12.86
N ALA A 138 -2.44 -5.28 -12.95
CA ALA A 138 -3.06 -4.27 -13.80
C ALA A 138 -2.18 -3.84 -14.98
N ARG A 139 -0.97 -4.39 -15.10
CA ARG A 139 0.01 -4.02 -16.12
C ARG A 139 0.28 -2.50 -16.15
N LEU A 140 0.40 -1.90 -14.95
CA LEU A 140 0.85 -0.53 -14.86
C LEU A 140 2.34 -0.47 -15.16
N GLU A 141 2.73 0.51 -15.96
CA GLU A 141 4.10 0.71 -16.42
C GLU A 141 4.67 2.00 -15.87
N VAL A 142 5.99 2.04 -15.74
CA VAL A 142 6.71 3.24 -15.34
C VAL A 142 6.62 4.29 -16.45
N HIS A 143 6.34 5.54 -16.10
CA HIS A 143 6.28 6.65 -17.04
C HIS A 143 7.40 7.66 -16.81
N SER A 144 7.93 8.25 -17.89
CA SER A 144 9.11 9.13 -17.87
C SER A 144 8.87 10.49 -17.22
N GLU A 145 7.62 10.96 -17.22
CA GLU A 145 7.27 12.26 -16.63
C GLU A 145 7.02 12.13 -15.13
N LYS A 146 7.61 13.02 -14.34
CA LYS A 146 7.39 13.10 -12.90
C LYS A 146 6.03 13.73 -12.62
N ARG A 147 5.12 12.97 -12.03
CA ARG A 147 3.71 13.33 -11.77
C ARG A 147 3.31 13.18 -10.30
N GLY A 148 4.28 12.86 -9.42
CA GLY A 148 3.99 12.51 -8.04
C GLY A 148 3.30 11.15 -7.91
N CYS A 149 3.64 10.20 -8.77
CA CYS A 149 3.04 8.87 -8.89
C CYS A 149 3.98 7.77 -8.39
N LEU A 150 3.40 6.69 -7.90
CA LEU A 150 4.15 5.47 -7.56
C LEU A 150 4.95 4.91 -8.75
N PHE A 151 4.56 5.22 -9.99
CA PHE A 151 5.18 4.77 -11.24
C PHE A 151 6.01 5.85 -11.94
N ASP A 152 6.42 6.91 -11.23
CA ASP A 152 7.36 7.88 -11.77
C ASP A 152 8.74 7.23 -11.97
N PHE A 153 9.35 7.47 -13.12
CA PHE A 153 10.71 6.99 -13.38
C PHE A 153 11.71 7.76 -12.53
N CYS A 154 12.55 7.02 -11.80
CA CYS A 154 13.62 7.58 -10.98
C CYS A 154 14.91 7.66 -11.80
N ASN A 155 15.28 8.86 -12.22
CA ASN A 155 16.57 9.12 -12.89
C ASN A 155 17.71 9.33 -11.88
N GLU A 156 17.37 9.98 -10.76
CA GLU A 156 18.31 10.37 -9.73
C GLU A 156 17.92 9.75 -8.40
N TYR A 157 18.85 9.73 -7.46
CA TYR A 157 18.60 9.16 -6.14
C TYR A 157 17.52 9.90 -5.35
N GLU A 158 17.44 11.21 -5.54
CA GLU A 158 16.44 12.08 -4.92
C GLU A 158 15.01 11.74 -5.38
N ASP A 159 14.86 11.15 -6.55
CA ASP A 159 13.56 10.72 -7.07
C ASP A 159 12.95 9.59 -6.27
N MET A 160 13.78 8.77 -5.62
CA MET A 160 13.31 7.67 -4.76
C MET A 160 12.55 8.19 -3.54
N GLU A 161 12.98 9.34 -2.99
CA GLU A 161 12.25 9.98 -1.91
C GLU A 161 10.90 10.51 -2.38
N SER A 162 10.80 10.96 -3.64
CA SER A 162 9.56 11.48 -4.21
C SER A 162 8.47 10.39 -4.32
N ILE A 163 8.86 9.13 -4.59
CA ILE A 163 7.91 8.01 -4.60
C ILE A 163 7.27 7.81 -3.23
N LEU A 164 8.05 7.87 -2.14
CA LEU A 164 7.52 7.74 -0.78
C LEU A 164 6.67 8.95 -0.35
N LYS A 165 6.82 10.09 -1.03
CA LYS A 165 5.99 11.29 -0.84
C LYS A 165 4.81 11.36 -1.81
N ALA A 166 4.73 10.46 -2.80
CA ALA A 166 3.65 10.45 -3.78
C ALA A 166 2.29 10.27 -3.12
N GLU A 167 1.29 11.01 -3.55
CA GLU A 167 -0.07 10.95 -2.99
C GLU A 167 -0.85 9.71 -3.43
N GLY A 168 -0.41 9.05 -4.49
CA GLY A 168 -1.06 7.84 -5.02
C GLY A 168 -0.62 7.54 -6.45
N LEU A 169 -1.55 7.02 -7.23
CA LEU A 169 -1.40 6.87 -8.67
C LEU A 169 -1.81 8.17 -9.37
N CYS A 170 -1.11 8.55 -10.44
CA CYS A 170 -1.54 9.67 -11.27
C CYS A 170 -2.82 9.32 -12.06
N ASP A 171 -3.48 10.34 -12.64
CA ASP A 171 -4.75 10.17 -13.36
C ASP A 171 -4.67 9.15 -14.50
N ASP A 172 -3.53 9.04 -15.18
CA ASP A 172 -3.34 8.07 -16.26
C ASP A 172 -3.28 6.64 -15.73
N CYS A 173 -2.48 6.38 -14.69
CA CYS A 173 -2.41 5.08 -14.02
C CYS A 173 -3.78 4.68 -13.45
N GLU A 174 -4.49 5.62 -12.83
CA GLU A 174 -5.83 5.38 -12.34
C GLU A 174 -6.84 5.08 -13.45
N ARG A 175 -6.73 5.76 -14.60
CA ARG A 175 -7.59 5.49 -15.76
C ARG A 175 -7.38 4.08 -16.28
N VAL A 176 -6.12 3.63 -16.39
CA VAL A 176 -5.78 2.25 -16.77
C VAL A 176 -6.35 1.26 -15.74
N LEU A 177 -6.07 1.48 -14.46
CA LEU A 177 -6.54 0.62 -13.37
C LEU A 177 -8.07 0.52 -13.33
N ASN A 178 -8.77 1.64 -13.54
CA ASN A 178 -10.23 1.69 -13.60
C ASN A 178 -10.80 0.94 -14.81
N ALA A 179 -10.11 0.97 -15.95
CA ALA A 179 -10.50 0.17 -17.13
C ALA A 179 -10.35 -1.33 -16.82
N LYS A 180 -9.23 -1.75 -16.21
CA LYS A 180 -8.98 -3.14 -15.82
C LYS A 180 -10.01 -3.65 -14.80
N LEU A 181 -10.39 -2.83 -13.82
CA LEU A 181 -11.47 -3.15 -12.89
C LEU A 181 -12.81 -3.37 -13.58
N ARG A 182 -13.18 -2.50 -14.53
CA ARG A 182 -14.45 -2.64 -15.28
C ARG A 182 -14.48 -3.91 -16.12
N ASN A 183 -13.35 -4.30 -16.66
CA ASN A 183 -13.24 -5.50 -17.50
C ASN A 183 -13.09 -6.79 -16.68
N GLY A 184 -13.00 -6.70 -15.34
CA GLY A 184 -12.80 -7.86 -14.47
C GLY A 184 -11.39 -8.47 -14.53
N GLU A 185 -10.42 -7.75 -15.11
CA GLU A 185 -9.02 -8.18 -15.20
C GLU A 185 -8.30 -8.05 -13.85
N VAL A 186 -8.77 -7.15 -12.99
CA VAL A 186 -8.29 -6.96 -11.62
C VAL A 186 -9.49 -6.79 -10.69
N THR A 187 -9.39 -7.26 -9.45
CA THR A 187 -10.47 -7.16 -8.47
C THR A 187 -10.31 -5.92 -7.57
N VAL A 188 -11.41 -5.52 -6.93
CA VAL A 188 -11.42 -4.40 -5.98
C VAL A 188 -10.49 -4.70 -4.80
N GLU A 189 -10.48 -5.94 -4.32
CA GLU A 189 -9.64 -6.40 -3.21
C GLU A 189 -8.15 -6.30 -3.56
N GLN A 190 -7.78 -6.66 -4.79
CA GLN A 190 -6.40 -6.54 -5.26
C GLN A 190 -5.94 -5.08 -5.30
N VAL A 191 -6.77 -4.20 -5.81
CA VAL A 191 -6.48 -2.75 -5.86
C VAL A 191 -6.39 -2.17 -4.47
N ALA A 192 -7.32 -2.51 -3.59
CA ALA A 192 -7.33 -2.04 -2.21
C ALA A 192 -6.07 -2.49 -1.45
N ALA A 193 -5.69 -3.76 -1.61
CA ALA A 193 -4.49 -4.32 -0.97
C ALA A 193 -3.20 -3.62 -1.42
N ALA A 194 -3.04 -3.38 -2.73
CA ALA A 194 -1.88 -2.66 -3.25
C ALA A 194 -1.84 -1.21 -2.75
N ASN A 195 -2.98 -0.50 -2.75
CA ASN A 195 -3.08 0.84 -2.18
C ASN A 195 -2.77 0.86 -0.68
N LYS A 196 -3.21 -0.14 0.09
CA LYS A 196 -2.94 -0.23 1.52
C LYS A 196 -1.44 -0.41 1.80
N LEU A 197 -0.75 -1.27 1.04
CA LEU A 197 0.70 -1.41 1.11
C LEU A 197 1.42 -0.08 0.81
N PHE A 198 0.99 0.61 -0.24
CA PHE A 198 1.57 1.89 -0.62
C PHE A 198 1.30 2.99 0.42
N ASN A 199 0.08 3.10 0.93
CA ASN A 199 -0.25 4.04 2.00
C ASN A 199 0.62 3.80 3.24
N ARG A 200 0.82 2.54 3.62
CA ARG A 200 1.69 2.16 4.75
C ARG A 200 3.15 2.52 4.48
N ALA A 201 3.64 2.30 3.25
CA ALA A 201 4.98 2.71 2.83
C ALA A 201 5.20 4.23 2.97
N CYS A 202 4.19 5.02 2.63
CA CYS A 202 4.21 6.48 2.76
C CYS A 202 3.90 6.99 4.18
N GLY A 203 3.76 6.12 5.18
CA GLY A 203 3.41 6.49 6.55
C GLY A 203 2.00 7.06 6.69
N ARG A 204 1.13 6.86 5.69
CA ARG A 204 -0.25 7.36 5.72
C ARG A 204 -1.15 6.41 6.48
N LYS A 205 -1.97 6.97 7.36
CA LYS A 205 -3.06 6.30 8.06
C LYS A 205 -4.37 6.69 7.39
N VAL A 206 -5.15 5.71 6.96
CA VAL A 206 -6.41 5.95 6.25
C VAL A 206 -7.59 5.50 7.10
N CYS A 207 -8.55 6.40 7.28
CA CYS A 207 -9.81 6.14 7.97
C CYS A 207 -10.99 6.27 7.01
N PHE A 208 -11.83 5.24 6.90
CA PHE A 208 -13.11 5.32 6.22
C PHE A 208 -14.21 5.68 7.20
N MET A 209 -14.95 6.75 6.90
CA MET A 209 -16.09 7.20 7.70
C MET A 209 -17.40 6.68 7.10
N SER A 210 -17.98 5.67 7.76
CA SER A 210 -19.26 5.09 7.43
C SER A 210 -20.37 5.73 8.27
N MET A 211 -21.25 6.51 7.65
CA MET A 211 -22.35 7.16 8.36
C MET A 211 -23.51 7.50 7.40
N PRO A 212 -24.75 7.62 7.93
CA PRO A 212 -25.87 8.05 7.10
C PRO A 212 -25.65 9.45 6.50
N PHE A 213 -25.96 9.61 5.20
CA PHE A 213 -25.90 10.90 4.52
C PHE A 213 -27.06 11.79 4.93
N ASN A 214 -26.92 12.46 6.08
CA ASN A 214 -27.94 13.33 6.63
C ASN A 214 -27.36 14.69 7.03
N ARG A 215 -28.06 15.78 6.67
CA ARG A 215 -27.65 17.15 7.04
C ARG A 215 -27.53 17.35 8.55
N VAL A 216 -28.33 16.63 9.34
CA VAL A 216 -28.31 16.68 10.80
C VAL A 216 -27.01 16.12 11.39
N LEU A 217 -26.39 15.18 10.69
CA LEU A 217 -25.12 14.56 11.09
C LEU A 217 -23.88 15.31 10.61
N LYS A 218 -24.03 16.37 9.81
CA LYS A 218 -22.92 17.18 9.33
C LYS A 218 -22.00 17.70 10.46
N PRO A 219 -22.51 18.21 11.60
CA PRO A 219 -21.65 18.61 12.73
C PRO A 219 -20.85 17.45 13.33
N VAL A 220 -21.46 16.24 13.40
CA VAL A 220 -20.77 15.03 13.88
C VAL A 220 -19.62 14.68 12.94
N TYR A 221 -19.89 14.62 11.64
CA TYR A 221 -18.86 14.38 10.61
C TYR A 221 -17.72 15.39 10.71
N GLN A 222 -18.03 16.68 10.82
CA GLN A 222 -17.02 17.73 10.92
C GLN A 222 -16.11 17.52 12.14
N VAL A 223 -16.67 17.26 13.30
CA VAL A 223 -15.91 17.04 14.54
C VAL A 223 -15.04 15.78 14.41
N VAL A 224 -15.63 14.65 13.99
CA VAL A 224 -14.89 13.39 13.86
C VAL A 224 -13.77 13.50 12.81
N SER A 225 -14.08 14.02 11.64
CA SER A 225 -13.09 14.16 10.56
C SER A 225 -11.98 15.15 10.90
N GLN A 226 -12.29 16.23 11.61
CA GLN A 226 -11.29 17.17 12.09
C GLN A 226 -10.36 16.52 13.13
N THR A 227 -10.93 15.86 14.14
CA THR A 227 -10.16 15.16 15.19
C THR A 227 -9.22 14.12 14.58
N LEU A 228 -9.68 13.33 13.61
CA LEU A 228 -8.85 12.34 12.93
C LEU A 228 -7.73 12.99 12.11
N ARG A 229 -8.03 14.08 11.39
CA ARG A 229 -7.01 14.81 10.61
C ARG A 229 -5.94 15.46 11.50
N GLU A 230 -6.31 15.96 12.67
CA GLU A 230 -5.38 16.48 13.67
C GLU A 230 -4.43 15.39 14.20
N GLU A 231 -4.85 14.12 14.17
CA GLU A 231 -4.03 12.94 14.49
C GLU A 231 -3.31 12.34 13.27
N GLY A 232 -3.28 13.04 12.14
CA GLY A 232 -2.58 12.63 10.93
C GLY A 232 -3.30 11.60 10.07
N TRP A 233 -4.61 11.37 10.29
CA TRP A 233 -5.41 10.46 9.47
C TRP A 233 -5.92 11.12 8.19
N THR A 234 -5.84 10.41 7.08
CA THR A 234 -6.60 10.73 5.86
C THR A 234 -8.01 10.17 6.02
N VAL A 235 -9.02 11.04 6.02
CA VAL A 235 -10.42 10.63 6.20
C VAL A 235 -11.11 10.54 4.86
N LEU A 236 -11.66 9.37 4.55
CA LEU A 236 -12.46 9.09 3.35
C LEU A 236 -13.93 8.94 3.73
N ARG A 237 -14.83 9.48 2.91
CA ARG A 237 -16.26 9.27 3.02
C ARG A 237 -16.84 8.88 1.66
N ALA A 238 -17.84 7.99 1.65
CA ALA A 238 -18.36 7.39 0.41
C ALA A 238 -18.90 8.41 -0.60
N ASP A 239 -19.50 9.52 -0.16
CA ASP A 239 -20.01 10.59 -1.03
C ASP A 239 -18.92 11.54 -1.56
N GLU A 240 -17.74 11.52 -0.98
CA GLU A 240 -16.56 12.29 -1.43
C GLU A 240 -15.73 11.50 -2.45
N ILE A 241 -15.98 10.19 -2.57
CA ILE A 241 -15.32 9.32 -3.55
C ILE A 241 -16.01 9.47 -4.92
N VAL A 242 -15.77 10.59 -5.58
CA VAL A 242 -16.34 10.90 -6.90
C VAL A 242 -15.55 10.21 -7.99
N ARG A 243 -15.94 8.99 -8.37
CA ARG A 243 -15.37 8.31 -9.55
C ARG A 243 -16.47 7.52 -10.29
N PRO A 244 -16.36 7.32 -11.63
CA PRO A 244 -17.37 6.63 -12.44
C PRO A 244 -17.32 5.10 -12.21
N ARG A 245 -17.49 4.67 -10.98
CA ARG A 245 -17.58 3.27 -10.55
C ARG A 245 -18.97 2.97 -10.02
N ARG A 246 -19.29 1.69 -9.92
CA ARG A 246 -20.40 1.29 -9.05
C ARG A 246 -20.11 1.82 -7.65
N ILE A 247 -21.08 2.46 -7.03
CA ILE A 247 -20.94 3.03 -5.68
C ILE A 247 -20.47 1.94 -4.69
N THR A 248 -20.97 0.72 -4.85
CA THR A 248 -20.59 -0.45 -4.05
C THR A 248 -19.10 -0.79 -4.15
N ASP A 249 -18.50 -0.71 -5.34
CA ASP A 249 -17.09 -1.01 -5.55
C ASP A 249 -16.19 0.06 -4.92
N ALA A 250 -16.61 1.33 -4.99
CA ALA A 250 -15.90 2.43 -4.36
C ALA A 250 -15.93 2.33 -2.82
N ILE A 251 -17.08 1.98 -2.25
CA ILE A 251 -17.24 1.74 -0.82
C ILE A 251 -16.38 0.55 -0.37
N LEU A 252 -16.47 -0.57 -1.09
CA LEU A 252 -15.67 -1.77 -0.80
C LEU A 252 -14.17 -1.44 -0.83
N GLN A 253 -13.70 -0.76 -1.87
CA GLN A 253 -12.29 -0.36 -1.98
C GLN A 253 -11.87 0.54 -0.82
N ALA A 254 -12.66 1.59 -0.51
CA ALA A 254 -12.37 2.51 0.57
C ALA A 254 -12.30 1.79 1.94
N THR A 255 -13.23 0.89 2.20
CA THR A 255 -13.23 0.08 3.42
C THR A 255 -12.00 -0.82 3.51
N LEU A 256 -11.69 -1.56 2.44
CA LEU A 256 -10.59 -2.53 2.43
C LEU A 256 -9.19 -1.88 2.48
N MET A 257 -9.03 -0.68 1.91
CA MET A 257 -7.75 0.04 1.95
C MET A 257 -7.54 0.84 3.24
N SER A 258 -8.55 0.96 4.08
CA SER A 258 -8.46 1.71 5.35
C SER A 258 -7.80 0.90 6.45
N ASP A 259 -7.12 1.61 7.36
CA ASP A 259 -6.58 1.04 8.60
C ASP A 259 -7.62 1.10 9.72
N LEU A 260 -8.50 2.10 9.67
CA LEU A 260 -9.58 2.33 10.63
C LEU A 260 -10.89 2.58 9.90
N VAL A 261 -11.98 2.03 10.42
CA VAL A 261 -13.35 2.39 10.05
C VAL A 261 -14.05 3.03 11.24
N VAL A 262 -14.58 4.24 11.05
CA VAL A 262 -15.46 4.88 12.06
C VAL A 262 -16.89 4.79 11.54
N ALA A 263 -17.75 4.02 12.24
CA ALA A 263 -19.12 3.75 11.84
C ALA A 263 -20.13 4.42 12.78
N ASP A 264 -20.98 5.33 12.27
CA ASP A 264 -22.07 5.92 13.04
C ASP A 264 -23.37 5.13 12.84
N LEU A 265 -23.78 4.41 13.91
CA LEU A 265 -24.90 3.48 13.90
C LEU A 265 -26.27 4.15 14.09
N ILE A 266 -26.33 5.48 14.10
CA ILE A 266 -27.60 6.19 14.35
C ILE A 266 -28.69 5.77 13.34
N GLY A 267 -29.89 5.53 13.85
CA GLY A 267 -31.04 5.15 13.04
C GLY A 267 -30.91 3.76 12.42
N SER A 268 -29.97 2.92 12.86
CA SER A 268 -29.77 1.55 12.38
C SER A 268 -29.72 1.46 10.85
N ASN A 269 -28.97 2.35 10.20
CA ASN A 269 -28.90 2.41 8.74
C ASN A 269 -28.28 1.13 8.15
N PRO A 270 -28.99 0.39 7.27
CA PRO A 270 -28.53 -0.88 6.74
C PRO A 270 -27.22 -0.77 5.92
N ASN A 271 -26.96 0.36 5.27
CA ASN A 271 -25.73 0.57 4.51
C ASN A 271 -24.52 0.64 5.46
N VAL A 272 -24.66 1.34 6.60
CA VAL A 272 -23.62 1.42 7.62
C VAL A 272 -23.31 0.03 8.19
N PHE A 273 -24.33 -0.79 8.45
CA PHE A 273 -24.12 -2.17 8.91
C PHE A 273 -23.45 -3.06 7.86
N TYR A 274 -23.79 -2.87 6.58
CA TYR A 274 -23.11 -3.57 5.49
C TYR A 274 -21.61 -3.20 5.44
N GLU A 275 -21.29 -1.90 5.50
CA GLU A 275 -19.92 -1.38 5.50
C GLU A 275 -19.16 -1.83 6.76
N LEU A 276 -19.80 -1.84 7.92
CA LEU A 276 -19.26 -2.37 9.17
C LEU A 276 -18.92 -3.86 9.06
N GLY A 277 -19.81 -4.67 8.47
CA GLY A 277 -19.55 -6.08 8.21
C GLY A 277 -18.35 -6.31 7.29
N LEU A 278 -18.16 -5.47 6.25
CA LEU A 278 -17.00 -5.50 5.40
C LEU A 278 -15.70 -5.14 6.17
N ALA A 279 -15.76 -4.13 7.04
CA ALA A 279 -14.63 -3.74 7.88
C ALA A 279 -14.18 -4.89 8.80
N HIS A 280 -15.12 -5.55 9.49
CA HIS A 280 -14.84 -6.72 10.32
C HIS A 280 -14.22 -7.87 9.50
N ALA A 281 -14.81 -8.18 8.34
CA ALA A 281 -14.32 -9.24 7.47
C ALA A 281 -12.91 -8.96 6.96
N SER A 282 -12.55 -7.69 6.73
CA SER A 282 -11.22 -7.27 6.29
C SER A 282 -10.19 -7.23 7.42
N GLY A 283 -10.62 -7.27 8.69
CA GLY A 283 -9.75 -7.11 9.86
C GLY A 283 -9.26 -5.68 10.06
N CYS A 284 -10.03 -4.68 9.59
CA CYS A 284 -9.80 -3.28 9.93
C CYS A 284 -10.15 -3.02 11.39
N ASP A 285 -9.43 -2.09 12.02
CA ASP A 285 -9.85 -1.55 13.31
C ASP A 285 -11.16 -0.80 13.15
N VAL A 286 -12.07 -0.94 14.15
CA VAL A 286 -13.39 -0.33 14.10
C VAL A 286 -13.64 0.49 15.36
N ILE A 287 -14.16 1.70 15.18
CA ILE A 287 -14.75 2.53 16.22
C ILE A 287 -16.20 2.79 15.85
N MET A 288 -17.11 2.37 16.71
CA MET A 288 -18.53 2.67 16.53
C MET A 288 -18.94 3.93 17.27
N LEU A 289 -19.76 4.74 16.64
CA LEU A 289 -20.41 5.91 17.22
C LEU A 289 -21.91 5.65 17.29
N THR A 290 -22.56 6.11 18.34
CA THR A 290 -24.02 6.04 18.44
C THR A 290 -24.59 7.05 19.42
N GLN A 291 -25.83 7.48 19.17
CA GLN A 291 -26.65 8.24 20.12
C GLN A 291 -27.63 7.31 20.90
N GLU A 292 -27.75 6.09 20.45
CA GLU A 292 -28.73 5.13 20.93
C GLU A 292 -28.14 4.19 21.96
N ARG A 293 -28.88 3.90 23.03
CA ARG A 293 -28.44 2.95 24.07
C ARG A 293 -28.61 1.48 23.69
N LYS A 294 -29.39 1.19 22.65
CA LYS A 294 -29.60 -0.17 22.14
C LYS A 294 -28.81 -0.34 20.86
N ILE A 295 -27.76 -1.12 20.93
CA ILE A 295 -26.98 -1.56 19.79
C ILE A 295 -27.33 -3.04 19.55
N PRO A 296 -27.34 -3.51 18.27
CA PRO A 296 -27.49 -4.93 17.99
C PRO A 296 -26.42 -5.76 18.72
N PHE A 297 -26.83 -6.90 19.29
CA PHE A 297 -25.97 -7.73 20.13
C PHE A 297 -24.67 -8.14 19.45
N ASP A 298 -24.72 -8.42 18.15
CA ASP A 298 -23.58 -8.94 17.37
C ASP A 298 -22.41 -7.96 17.21
N VAL A 299 -22.60 -6.67 17.52
CA VAL A 299 -21.58 -5.62 17.40
C VAL A 299 -21.19 -4.99 18.75
N THR A 300 -21.64 -5.54 19.87
CA THR A 300 -21.39 -4.94 21.21
C THR A 300 -19.98 -5.13 21.75
N THR A 301 -19.14 -5.91 21.09
CA THR A 301 -17.76 -6.22 21.52
C THR A 301 -16.73 -5.17 21.10
N GLU A 302 -17.09 -4.26 20.20
CA GLU A 302 -16.19 -3.26 19.63
C GLU A 302 -16.12 -1.98 20.46
N SER A 303 -15.11 -1.16 20.20
CA SER A 303 -14.97 0.16 20.83
C SER A 303 -16.12 1.07 20.42
N THR A 304 -17.05 1.32 21.35
CA THR A 304 -18.26 2.13 21.08
C THR A 304 -18.20 3.44 21.86
N ILE A 305 -18.36 4.57 21.16
CA ILE A 305 -18.48 5.89 21.74
C ILE A 305 -19.96 6.33 21.69
N PHE A 306 -20.55 6.52 22.88
CA PHE A 306 -21.89 7.10 23.00
C PHE A 306 -21.78 8.62 23.01
N TYR A 307 -22.43 9.31 22.08
CA TYR A 307 -22.35 10.76 21.98
C TYR A 307 -23.73 11.43 21.98
N LYS A 308 -23.74 12.73 22.28
CA LYS A 308 -24.92 13.60 22.19
C LYS A 308 -24.70 14.68 21.13
N PRO A 309 -25.71 14.99 20.27
CA PRO A 309 -25.51 15.88 19.12
C PRO A 309 -25.52 17.40 19.46
N HIS A 310 -25.21 17.76 20.68
CA HIS A 310 -25.07 19.16 21.11
C HIS A 310 -23.61 19.54 21.36
N ASN A 311 -23.28 20.81 21.35
CA ASN A 311 -21.91 21.33 21.41
C ASN A 311 -21.01 20.71 22.50
N LYS A 312 -21.56 20.48 23.70
CA LYS A 312 -20.80 19.82 24.77
C LYS A 312 -20.55 18.35 24.46
N GLY A 313 -21.58 17.63 24.00
CA GLY A 313 -21.45 16.21 23.64
C GLY A 313 -20.52 15.96 22.45
N LEU A 314 -20.47 16.87 21.48
CA LEU A 314 -19.51 16.79 20.36
C LEU A 314 -18.06 17.04 20.81
N ARG A 315 -17.83 17.92 21.77
CA ARG A 315 -16.50 18.08 22.38
C ARG A 315 -16.06 16.84 23.16
N GLU A 316 -17.00 16.23 23.90
CA GLU A 316 -16.75 14.97 24.60
C GLU A 316 -16.43 13.82 23.63
N LEU A 317 -17.14 13.75 22.49
CA LEU A 317 -16.86 12.81 21.39
C LEU A 317 -15.45 13.01 20.85
N ALA A 318 -15.05 14.24 20.51
CA ALA A 318 -13.70 14.56 20.03
C ALA A 318 -12.64 14.12 21.04
N THR A 319 -12.82 14.40 22.33
CA THR A 319 -11.87 14.01 23.38
C THR A 319 -11.72 12.49 23.49
N GLN A 320 -12.83 11.76 23.43
CA GLN A 320 -12.81 10.27 23.50
C GLN A 320 -12.13 9.69 22.27
N LEU A 321 -12.48 10.19 21.07
CA LEU A 321 -11.88 9.74 19.81
C LEU A 321 -10.37 10.01 19.81
N HIS A 322 -9.94 11.21 20.14
CA HIS A 322 -8.54 11.61 20.27
C HIS A 322 -7.75 10.64 21.18
N ARG A 323 -8.31 10.29 22.34
CA ARG A 323 -7.68 9.34 23.26
C ARG A 323 -7.52 7.95 22.65
N ILE A 324 -8.51 7.47 21.90
CA ILE A 324 -8.46 6.14 21.30
C ILE A 324 -7.44 6.11 20.16
N VAL A 325 -7.51 7.07 19.22
CA VAL A 325 -6.64 7.08 18.03
C VAL A 325 -5.21 7.52 18.31
N GLY A 326 -4.99 8.33 19.36
CA GLY A 326 -3.66 8.80 19.78
C GLY A 326 -2.87 7.79 20.63
N SER A 327 -3.54 6.81 21.25
CA SER A 327 -2.88 5.88 22.18
C SER A 327 -2.63 4.47 21.65
N ASN A 328 -3.35 3.98 20.61
CA ASN A 328 -3.43 2.55 20.33
C ASN A 328 -3.38 2.13 18.85
N LEU A 329 -3.33 3.04 17.91
CA LEU A 329 -3.31 2.69 16.48
C LEU A 329 -1.91 2.96 15.91
N SER A 330 -0.92 2.17 16.36
CA SER A 330 0.47 2.20 15.89
C SER A 330 0.73 1.09 14.87
#